data_addaa43bbf663fbed56d92a841360b91
#
_entry.id   addaa43bbf663fbed56d92a841360b91
#
_cell.length_a   1.000
_cell.length_b   1.000
_cell.length_c   1.000
_cell.angle_alpha   90.00
_cell.angle_beta   90.00
_cell.angle_gamma   90.00
#
_symmetry.space_group_name_H-M   'P 1'
#
loop_
_entity.id
_entity.type
_entity.pdbx_description
1 polymer ?
#
loop_
_entity_poly.entity_id
_entity_poly.type
_entity_poly.pdbx_seq_one_letter_code
_entity_poly.pdbx_strand_id
1 'polypeptide(L)'
;MKSLLFQPQEHSKIELIAMRLLFALVLVDVIPSGLTVQPLTMPVGLAGMGLDLSWLPRAMPVLKACSWPVLLLYVSGRLPAVTTSLLLVVTVLVGTYVNSNGSIKHHHQVVSLILLAQCLWHWWWLLRHRRRDPSGPDDPLQRDRWAAFVSQQAIVAAYVVTGITKVATSGFFGWIKAAANYPVQLRKTNLQAAYSRADVQTAAGSGLESWLVAHPAASNAMLGAGLVLELGAIFALLGRRWSFVYGLLLIAFHAMNSVFMNLNFRWHNQCLFIFLILPPMIAAGRRFVRRA
;
A
#
# COMPACT_ATOMS: atom_id res chain seq x y z
N MET A 1 -0.77 8.00 30.97
CA MET A 1 -1.47 7.80 29.67
C MET A 1 -0.60 6.96 28.77
N LYS A 2 -0.94 5.67 28.55
CA LYS A 2 -0.31 4.88 27.50
C LYS A 2 -0.74 5.49 26.17
N SER A 3 0.20 5.88 25.32
CA SER A 3 -0.13 6.57 24.08
C SER A 3 -0.98 5.66 23.19
N LEU A 4 -2.19 6.11 22.81
CA LEU A 4 -3.12 5.40 21.94
C LEU A 4 -2.51 5.01 20.59
N LEU A 5 -1.47 5.73 20.16
CA LEU A 5 -0.75 5.51 18.90
C LEU A 5 0.09 4.22 18.87
N PHE A 6 0.37 3.62 20.01
CA PHE A 6 1.25 2.46 20.13
C PHE A 6 0.56 1.22 20.72
N GLN A 7 -0.75 1.16 20.64
CA GLN A 7 -1.52 0.00 21.09
C GLN A 7 -2.31 -0.61 19.94
N PRO A 8 -2.23 -1.95 19.75
CA PRO A 8 -3.04 -2.62 18.75
C PRO A 8 -4.52 -2.47 19.08
N GLN A 9 -5.32 -2.24 18.05
CA GLN A 9 -6.78 -2.29 18.17
C GLN A 9 -7.20 -3.73 18.51
N GLU A 10 -8.23 -3.86 19.34
CA GLU A 10 -8.81 -5.17 19.63
C GLU A 10 -9.55 -5.72 18.42
N HIS A 11 -8.90 -6.60 17.67
CA HIS A 11 -9.51 -7.32 16.57
C HIS A 11 -10.02 -8.69 17.02
N SER A 12 -11.19 -9.07 16.55
CA SER A 12 -11.70 -10.43 16.71
C SER A 12 -10.98 -11.39 15.76
N LYS A 13 -11.02 -12.70 16.08
CA LYS A 13 -10.44 -13.73 15.20
C LYS A 13 -10.98 -13.69 13.77
N ILE A 14 -12.28 -13.40 13.61
CA ILE A 14 -12.92 -13.28 12.28
C ILE A 14 -12.34 -12.10 11.49
N GLU A 15 -12.15 -10.95 12.12
CA GLU A 15 -11.54 -9.78 11.48
C GLU A 15 -10.12 -10.09 11.00
N LEU A 16 -9.31 -10.76 11.84
CA LEU A 16 -7.92 -11.12 11.51
C LEU A 16 -7.84 -12.15 10.37
N ILE A 17 -8.73 -13.15 10.36
CA ILE A 17 -8.82 -14.12 9.27
C ILE A 17 -9.24 -13.43 7.97
N ALA A 18 -10.26 -12.56 8.01
CA ALA A 18 -10.72 -11.83 6.85
C ALA A 18 -9.63 -10.92 6.27
N MET A 19 -8.89 -10.18 7.12
CA MET A 19 -7.76 -9.38 6.67
C MET A 19 -6.67 -10.21 6.00
N ARG A 20 -6.29 -11.35 6.58
CA ARG A 20 -5.28 -12.25 5.99
C ARG A 20 -5.73 -12.84 4.66
N LEU A 21 -6.98 -13.30 4.59
CA LEU A 21 -7.54 -13.87 3.36
C LEU A 21 -7.57 -12.84 2.23
N LEU A 22 -8.11 -11.64 2.49
CA LEU A 22 -8.20 -10.60 1.49
C LEU A 22 -6.82 -10.06 1.09
N PHE A 23 -5.88 -9.96 2.03
CA PHE A 23 -4.51 -9.56 1.69
C PHE A 23 -3.80 -10.64 0.87
N ALA A 24 -4.04 -11.93 1.14
CA ALA A 24 -3.54 -13.03 0.30
C ALA A 24 -4.10 -12.93 -1.13
N LEU A 25 -5.38 -12.55 -1.32
CA LEU A 25 -5.95 -12.30 -2.65
C LEU A 25 -5.26 -11.12 -3.36
N VAL A 26 -4.89 -10.06 -2.64
CA VAL A 26 -4.06 -8.98 -3.20
C VAL A 26 -2.72 -9.51 -3.67
N LEU A 27 -2.06 -10.37 -2.90
CA LEU A 27 -0.78 -10.98 -3.27
C LEU A 27 -0.88 -11.89 -4.49
N VAL A 28 -2.00 -12.63 -4.65
CA VAL A 28 -2.29 -13.42 -5.86
C VAL A 28 -2.37 -12.55 -7.12
N ASP A 29 -2.82 -11.31 -6.99
CA ASP A 29 -2.88 -10.35 -8.10
C ASP A 29 -1.54 -9.63 -8.33
N VAL A 30 -0.86 -9.24 -7.24
CA VAL A 30 0.41 -8.49 -7.28
C VAL A 30 1.56 -9.29 -7.86
N ILE A 31 1.71 -10.56 -7.46
CA ILE A 31 2.84 -11.40 -7.86
C ILE A 31 2.88 -11.63 -9.39
N PRO A 32 1.76 -11.99 -10.07
CA PRO A 32 1.79 -12.21 -11.53
C PRO A 32 1.73 -10.95 -12.38
N SER A 33 1.08 -9.89 -11.90
CA SER A 33 0.79 -8.70 -12.71
C SER A 33 2.02 -7.91 -13.11
N GLY A 34 3.11 -8.09 -12.36
CA GLY A 34 4.38 -7.43 -12.66
C GLY A 34 5.08 -7.94 -13.94
N LEU A 35 4.65 -9.05 -14.50
CA LEU A 35 5.42 -9.81 -15.49
C LEU A 35 4.77 -9.95 -16.85
N THR A 36 3.59 -9.39 -17.02
CA THR A 36 2.96 -9.23 -18.33
C THR A 36 3.67 -8.16 -19.19
N VAL A 37 4.53 -7.36 -18.60
CA VAL A 37 5.36 -6.40 -19.31
C VAL A 37 6.63 -7.11 -19.75
N GLN A 38 6.67 -7.58 -21.00
CA GLN A 38 7.94 -7.97 -21.60
C GLN A 38 8.79 -6.71 -21.77
N PRO A 39 9.96 -6.61 -21.13
CA PRO A 39 10.84 -5.47 -21.33
C PRO A 39 11.36 -5.53 -22.76
N LEU A 40 11.19 -4.44 -23.47
CA LEU A 40 11.80 -4.25 -24.81
C LEU A 40 13.33 -4.17 -24.71
N THR A 41 13.85 -3.87 -23.52
CA THR A 41 15.30 -3.69 -23.25
C THR A 41 15.62 -4.23 -21.85
N MET A 42 16.92 -4.48 -21.61
CA MET A 42 17.42 -4.87 -20.29
C MET A 42 17.01 -3.84 -19.22
N PRO A 43 16.53 -4.25 -18.04
CA PRO A 43 16.13 -3.31 -16.99
C PRO A 43 17.31 -2.45 -16.52
N VAL A 44 17.31 -1.18 -16.89
CA VAL A 44 18.46 -0.26 -16.71
C VAL A 44 18.84 -0.10 -15.23
N GLY A 45 17.85 -0.04 -14.33
CA GLY A 45 18.11 0.12 -12.90
C GLY A 45 18.87 -1.06 -12.29
N LEU A 46 18.54 -2.28 -12.68
CA LEU A 46 19.20 -3.49 -12.19
C LEU A 46 20.59 -3.68 -12.82
N ALA A 47 20.73 -3.37 -14.12
CA ALA A 47 22.02 -3.40 -14.80
C ALA A 47 23.02 -2.45 -14.13
N GLY A 48 22.57 -1.24 -13.74
CA GLY A 48 23.41 -0.28 -13.00
C GLY A 48 23.83 -0.75 -11.61
N MET A 49 23.12 -1.72 -11.01
CA MET A 49 23.46 -2.35 -9.74
C MET A 49 24.25 -3.68 -9.91
N GLY A 50 24.55 -4.07 -11.14
CA GLY A 50 25.19 -5.36 -11.43
C GLY A 50 24.30 -6.58 -11.18
N LEU A 51 22.98 -6.37 -11.09
CA LEU A 51 22.02 -7.45 -10.85
C LEU A 51 21.34 -7.86 -12.16
N ASP A 52 21.54 -9.11 -12.57
CA ASP A 52 20.83 -9.70 -13.70
C ASP A 52 19.60 -10.47 -13.21
N LEU A 53 18.42 -9.91 -13.45
CA LEU A 53 17.14 -10.57 -13.22
C LEU A 53 16.44 -10.96 -14.55
N SER A 54 17.16 -11.08 -15.65
CA SER A 54 16.59 -11.49 -16.96
C SER A 54 15.98 -12.90 -16.93
N TRP A 55 16.37 -13.73 -15.98
CA TRP A 55 15.81 -15.06 -15.73
C TRP A 55 14.41 -15.02 -15.09
N LEU A 56 14.07 -13.94 -14.41
CA LEU A 56 12.86 -13.86 -13.59
C LEU A 56 11.56 -14.11 -14.38
N PRO A 57 11.34 -13.57 -15.59
CA PRO A 57 10.16 -13.87 -16.40
C PRO A 57 10.00 -15.37 -16.69
N ARG A 58 11.12 -16.10 -16.91
CA ARG A 58 11.09 -17.54 -17.15
C ARG A 58 10.78 -18.34 -15.89
N ALA A 59 11.21 -17.85 -14.72
CA ALA A 59 10.96 -18.49 -13.42
C ALA A 59 9.54 -18.23 -12.89
N MET A 60 8.80 -17.28 -13.45
CA MET A 60 7.51 -16.86 -12.91
C MET A 60 6.44 -17.94 -12.81
N PRO A 61 6.24 -18.83 -13.77
CA PRO A 61 5.27 -19.90 -13.60
C PRO A 61 5.57 -20.75 -12.36
N VAL A 62 6.85 -21.03 -12.11
CA VAL A 62 7.32 -21.79 -10.94
C VAL A 62 7.11 -20.97 -9.66
N LEU A 63 7.54 -19.70 -9.64
CA LEU A 63 7.35 -18.81 -8.49
C LEU A 63 5.86 -18.65 -8.14
N LYS A 64 5.01 -18.52 -9.15
CA LYS A 64 3.56 -18.46 -8.96
C LYS A 64 3.03 -19.76 -8.37
N ALA A 65 3.42 -20.93 -8.91
CA ALA A 65 3.01 -22.22 -8.39
C ALA A 65 3.48 -22.42 -6.93
N CYS A 66 4.73 -22.08 -6.62
CA CYS A 66 5.29 -22.15 -5.27
C CYS A 66 4.65 -21.14 -4.30
N SER A 67 4.11 -20.03 -4.79
CA SER A 67 3.44 -19.04 -3.93
C SER A 67 2.12 -19.57 -3.35
N TRP A 68 1.41 -20.47 -4.03
CA TRP A 68 0.12 -20.99 -3.55
C TRP A 68 0.20 -21.70 -2.19
N PRO A 69 1.07 -22.69 -1.97
CA PRO A 69 1.20 -23.32 -0.65
C PRO A 69 1.65 -22.33 0.42
N VAL A 70 2.50 -21.35 0.09
CA VAL A 70 2.92 -20.30 1.02
C VAL A 70 1.74 -19.40 1.39
N LEU A 71 0.88 -19.03 0.44
CA LEU A 71 -0.33 -18.23 0.69
C LEU A 71 -1.34 -19.01 1.55
N LEU A 72 -1.52 -20.29 1.33
CA LEU A 72 -2.38 -21.13 2.18
C LEU A 72 -1.87 -21.20 3.62
N LEU A 73 -0.56 -21.36 3.81
CA LEU A 73 0.08 -21.31 5.13
C LEU A 73 -0.05 -19.93 5.77
N TYR A 74 0.08 -18.85 4.99
CA TYR A 74 -0.12 -17.48 5.45
C TYR A 74 -1.56 -17.25 5.95
N VAL A 75 -2.57 -17.64 5.17
CA VAL A 75 -3.99 -17.51 5.56
C VAL A 75 -4.29 -18.33 6.81
N SER A 76 -3.76 -19.55 6.91
CA SER A 76 -3.95 -20.40 8.08
C SER A 76 -3.26 -19.86 9.35
N GLY A 77 -2.36 -18.87 9.23
CA GLY A 77 -1.55 -18.33 10.33
C GLY A 77 -0.47 -19.28 10.84
N ARG A 78 -0.13 -20.32 10.03
CA ARG A 78 0.95 -21.26 10.35
C ARG A 78 2.29 -20.74 9.83
N LEU A 79 3.34 -20.92 10.62
CA LEU A 79 4.70 -20.48 10.30
C LEU A 79 4.79 -19.01 9.82
N PRO A 80 4.16 -18.05 10.53
CA PRO A 80 3.94 -16.70 9.99
C PRO A 80 5.27 -15.97 9.68
N ALA A 81 6.34 -16.18 10.45
CA ALA A 81 7.65 -15.59 10.17
C ALA A 81 8.22 -16.08 8.84
N VAL A 82 8.12 -17.37 8.55
CA VAL A 82 8.63 -17.96 7.31
C VAL A 82 7.77 -17.55 6.11
N THR A 83 6.45 -17.66 6.25
CA THR A 83 5.52 -17.34 5.14
C THR A 83 5.59 -15.88 4.74
N THR A 84 5.63 -14.95 5.71
CA THR A 84 5.79 -13.52 5.40
C THR A 84 7.16 -13.20 4.80
N SER A 85 8.24 -13.87 5.20
CA SER A 85 9.56 -13.71 4.59
C SER A 85 9.58 -14.15 3.13
N LEU A 86 9.03 -15.34 2.84
CA LEU A 86 8.98 -15.84 1.46
C LEU A 86 8.14 -14.95 0.55
N LEU A 87 6.95 -14.52 1.03
CA LEU A 87 6.09 -13.61 0.28
C LEU A 87 6.75 -12.24 0.07
N LEU A 88 7.47 -11.73 1.07
CA LEU A 88 8.24 -10.48 0.96
C LEU A 88 9.31 -10.60 -0.12
N VAL A 89 10.14 -11.65 -0.09
CA VAL A 89 11.20 -11.87 -1.07
C VAL A 89 10.62 -11.91 -2.50
N VAL A 90 9.55 -12.69 -2.72
CA VAL A 90 8.92 -12.76 -4.03
C VAL A 90 8.35 -11.42 -4.47
N THR A 91 7.65 -10.71 -3.57
CA THR A 91 7.04 -9.41 -3.89
C THR A 91 8.09 -8.34 -4.18
N VAL A 92 9.19 -8.33 -3.44
CA VAL A 92 10.31 -7.40 -3.66
C VAL A 92 11.01 -7.71 -4.98
N LEU A 93 11.30 -8.97 -5.29
CA LEU A 93 11.90 -9.36 -6.56
C LEU A 93 11.06 -8.92 -7.75
N VAL A 94 9.76 -9.22 -7.71
CA VAL A 94 8.80 -8.82 -8.76
C VAL A 94 8.72 -7.30 -8.87
N GLY A 95 8.57 -6.61 -7.74
CA GLY A 95 8.47 -5.15 -7.70
C GLY A 95 9.74 -4.47 -8.21
N THR A 96 10.92 -4.99 -7.86
CA THR A 96 12.20 -4.48 -8.32
C THR A 96 12.35 -4.66 -9.83
N TYR A 97 12.02 -5.84 -10.33
CA TYR A 97 12.04 -6.10 -11.77
C TYR A 97 11.13 -5.14 -12.55
N VAL A 98 9.87 -4.98 -12.11
CA VAL A 98 8.90 -4.09 -12.76
C VAL A 98 9.35 -2.63 -12.75
N ASN A 99 9.85 -2.16 -11.60
CA ASN A 99 10.27 -0.77 -11.42
C ASN A 99 11.58 -0.45 -12.15
N SER A 100 12.35 -1.46 -12.53
CA SER A 100 13.58 -1.28 -13.32
C SER A 100 13.35 -1.12 -14.82
N ASN A 101 12.09 -1.28 -15.28
CA ASN A 101 11.73 -1.11 -16.70
C ASN A 101 11.34 0.34 -17.08
N GLY A 102 11.95 1.34 -16.44
CA GLY A 102 11.81 2.76 -16.80
C GLY A 102 10.60 3.49 -16.22
N SER A 103 9.71 2.83 -15.49
CA SER A 103 8.57 3.44 -14.84
C SER A 103 8.42 2.92 -13.40
N ILE A 104 8.53 3.81 -12.42
CA ILE A 104 8.34 3.43 -11.02
C ILE A 104 6.85 3.31 -10.72
N LYS A 105 6.40 2.08 -10.49
CA LYS A 105 5.03 1.80 -10.09
C LYS A 105 4.94 1.70 -8.56
N HIS A 106 4.43 2.72 -7.92
CA HIS A 106 4.36 2.82 -6.45
C HIS A 106 3.49 1.75 -5.78
N HIS A 107 2.58 1.11 -6.51
CA HIS A 107 1.62 0.18 -5.93
C HIS A 107 2.27 -1.11 -5.38
N HIS A 108 3.42 -1.57 -5.88
CA HIS A 108 4.16 -2.67 -5.28
C HIS A 108 4.75 -2.30 -3.91
N GLN A 109 5.05 -1.01 -3.70
CA GLN A 109 5.74 -0.54 -2.50
C GLN A 109 4.90 -0.73 -1.24
N VAL A 110 3.61 -0.37 -1.25
CA VAL A 110 2.75 -0.49 -0.06
C VAL A 110 2.58 -1.94 0.36
N VAL A 111 2.43 -2.85 -0.61
CA VAL A 111 2.30 -4.29 -0.35
C VAL A 111 3.59 -4.85 0.26
N SER A 112 4.75 -4.48 -0.29
CA SER A 112 6.06 -4.87 0.23
C SER A 112 6.31 -4.30 1.63
N LEU A 113 5.90 -3.06 1.90
CA LEU A 113 6.02 -2.43 3.23
C LEU A 113 5.17 -3.15 4.28
N ILE A 114 3.94 -3.54 3.92
CA ILE A 114 3.07 -4.32 4.81
C ILE A 114 3.71 -5.68 5.12
N LEU A 115 4.19 -6.39 4.10
CA LEU A 115 4.87 -7.68 4.29
C LEU A 115 6.15 -7.54 5.11
N LEU A 116 6.93 -6.49 4.89
CA LEU A 116 8.13 -6.19 5.68
C LEU A 116 7.77 -5.97 7.16
N ALA A 117 6.78 -5.16 7.44
CA ALA A 117 6.32 -4.90 8.80
C ALA A 117 5.84 -6.18 9.49
N GLN A 118 5.03 -7.00 8.80
CA GLN A 118 4.59 -8.30 9.32
C GLN A 118 5.78 -9.27 9.54
N CYS A 119 6.70 -9.33 8.59
CA CYS A 119 7.89 -10.18 8.65
C CYS A 119 8.73 -9.83 9.90
N LEU A 120 9.09 -8.55 10.05
CA LEU A 120 9.87 -8.07 11.20
C LEU A 120 9.15 -8.35 12.51
N TRP A 121 7.83 -8.10 12.57
CA TRP A 121 7.02 -8.40 13.75
C TRP A 121 7.02 -9.89 14.09
N HIS A 122 6.79 -10.79 13.13
CA HIS A 122 6.72 -12.22 13.37
C HIS A 122 8.07 -12.81 13.77
N TRP A 123 9.18 -12.35 13.19
CA TRP A 123 10.52 -12.75 13.62
C TRP A 123 10.84 -12.25 15.04
N TRP A 124 10.52 -10.98 15.34
CA TRP A 124 10.69 -10.43 16.68
C TRP A 124 9.88 -11.22 17.73
N TRP A 125 8.62 -11.51 17.41
CA TRP A 125 7.75 -12.32 18.27
C TRP A 125 8.34 -13.71 18.53
N LEU A 126 8.74 -14.42 17.48
CA LEU A 126 9.34 -15.75 17.58
C LEU A 126 10.61 -15.76 18.42
N LEU A 127 11.54 -14.81 18.19
CA LEU A 127 12.80 -14.72 18.92
C LEU A 127 12.58 -14.36 20.38
N ARG A 128 11.61 -13.48 20.67
CA ARG A 128 11.29 -13.08 22.05
C ARG A 128 10.69 -14.23 22.86
N HIS A 129 9.78 -15.02 22.29
CA HIS A 129 9.14 -16.14 22.98
C HIS A 129 10.10 -17.31 23.18
N ARG A 130 10.95 -17.60 22.21
CA ARG A 130 12.00 -18.62 22.40
C ARG A 130 12.99 -18.30 23.52
N ARG A 131 13.22 -17.02 23.82
CA ARG A 131 14.19 -16.59 24.87
C ARG A 131 13.58 -16.51 26.26
N ARG A 132 12.27 -16.27 26.40
CA ARG A 132 11.67 -15.97 27.70
C ARG A 132 11.17 -17.19 28.46
N ASP A 133 10.46 -18.05 27.84
CA ASP A 133 9.94 -19.31 28.42
C ASP A 133 9.33 -20.15 27.29
N PRO A 134 9.93 -21.31 26.94
CA PRO A 134 9.35 -22.23 25.98
C PRO A 134 7.99 -22.81 26.40
N SER A 135 7.68 -22.77 27.73
CA SER A 135 6.41 -23.26 28.29
C SER A 135 5.35 -22.16 28.46
N GLY A 136 5.73 -20.87 28.23
CA GLY A 136 4.79 -19.76 28.33
C GLY A 136 3.75 -19.81 27.21
N PRO A 137 2.48 -19.40 27.47
CA PRO A 137 1.43 -19.46 26.47
C PRO A 137 1.77 -18.52 25.30
N ASP A 138 2.04 -19.10 24.12
CA ASP A 138 1.99 -18.34 22.87
C ASP A 138 0.53 -17.94 22.65
N ASP A 139 0.22 -16.64 22.71
CA ASP A 139 -1.10 -16.14 22.36
C ASP A 139 -1.13 -15.74 20.86
N PRO A 140 -1.57 -16.68 19.99
CA PRO A 140 -1.63 -16.41 18.54
C PRO A 140 -2.55 -15.25 18.20
N LEU A 141 -3.57 -15.00 19.03
CA LEU A 141 -4.51 -13.91 18.80
C LEU A 141 -3.83 -12.55 19.04
N GLN A 142 -3.04 -12.44 20.11
CA GLN A 142 -2.29 -11.22 20.40
C GLN A 142 -1.20 -10.98 19.34
N ARG A 143 -0.48 -12.02 18.94
CA ARG A 143 0.50 -11.95 17.86
C ARG A 143 -0.12 -11.39 16.57
N ASP A 144 -1.28 -11.92 16.17
CA ASP A 144 -1.98 -11.54 14.95
C ASP A 144 -2.58 -10.13 15.04
N ARG A 145 -3.05 -9.69 16.22
CA ARG A 145 -3.48 -8.30 16.47
C ARG A 145 -2.34 -7.31 16.25
N TRP A 146 -1.17 -7.64 16.73
CA TRP A 146 0.01 -6.82 16.49
C TRP A 146 0.44 -6.83 15.02
N ALA A 147 0.37 -7.97 14.33
CA ALA A 147 0.66 -8.05 12.90
C ALA A 147 -0.29 -7.14 12.09
N ALA A 148 -1.58 -7.13 12.42
CA ALA A 148 -2.54 -6.21 11.81
C ALA A 148 -2.19 -4.74 12.11
N PHE A 149 -1.80 -4.44 13.35
CA PHE A 149 -1.45 -3.07 13.75
C PHE A 149 -0.18 -2.56 13.07
N VAL A 150 0.89 -3.36 12.98
CA VAL A 150 2.11 -2.94 12.24
C VAL A 150 1.83 -2.81 10.73
N SER A 151 0.87 -3.56 10.19
CA SER A 151 0.40 -3.36 8.80
C SER A 151 -0.29 -2.01 8.63
N GLN A 152 -1.15 -1.61 9.57
CA GLN A 152 -1.76 -0.28 9.59
C GLN A 152 -0.71 0.82 9.71
N GLN A 153 0.27 0.64 10.58
CA GLN A 153 1.39 1.58 10.73
C GLN A 153 2.21 1.70 9.44
N ALA A 154 2.50 0.61 8.75
CA ALA A 154 3.22 0.62 7.47
C ALA A 154 2.46 1.42 6.40
N ILE A 155 1.14 1.25 6.31
CA ILE A 155 0.29 2.01 5.40
C ILE A 155 0.33 3.50 5.77
N VAL A 156 0.07 3.83 7.02
CA VAL A 156 0.04 5.22 7.50
C VAL A 156 1.40 5.89 7.32
N ALA A 157 2.49 5.19 7.62
CA ALA A 157 3.85 5.69 7.43
C ALA A 157 4.14 6.07 5.98
N ALA A 158 3.64 5.30 5.01
CA ALA A 158 3.83 5.62 3.59
C ALA A 158 3.26 7.01 3.24
N TYR A 159 2.08 7.36 3.77
CA TYR A 159 1.48 8.69 3.55
C TYR A 159 2.19 9.79 4.34
N VAL A 160 2.42 9.57 5.62
CA VAL A 160 3.05 10.58 6.49
C VAL A 160 4.46 10.91 6.00
N VAL A 161 5.26 9.91 5.63
CA VAL A 161 6.61 10.12 5.07
C VAL A 161 6.54 10.89 3.76
N THR A 162 5.58 10.59 2.88
CA THR A 162 5.36 11.34 1.63
C THR A 162 5.03 12.81 1.94
N GLY A 163 4.12 13.07 2.87
CA GLY A 163 3.79 14.43 3.29
C GLY A 163 4.99 15.16 3.91
N ILE A 164 5.74 14.50 4.80
CA ILE A 164 6.97 15.07 5.40
C ILE A 164 8.01 15.39 4.33
N THR A 165 8.22 14.50 3.37
CA THR A 165 9.17 14.72 2.26
C THR A 165 8.80 15.95 1.45
N LYS A 166 7.52 16.15 1.15
CA LYS A 166 7.02 17.35 0.45
C LYS A 166 7.33 18.63 1.24
N VAL A 167 7.07 18.61 2.54
CA VAL A 167 7.37 19.74 3.42
C VAL A 167 8.88 19.98 3.53
N ALA A 168 9.67 18.93 3.66
CA ALA A 168 11.13 19.06 3.80
C ALA A 168 11.80 19.58 2.53
N THR A 169 11.29 19.20 1.34
CA THR A 169 11.91 19.60 0.06
C THR A 169 11.45 20.97 -0.42
N SER A 170 10.21 21.38 -0.14
CA SER A 170 9.61 22.60 -0.72
C SER A 170 9.16 23.62 0.35
N GLY A 171 9.16 23.24 1.64
CA GLY A 171 8.45 23.93 2.68
C GLY A 171 6.93 23.74 2.56
N PHE A 172 6.21 23.88 3.66
CA PHE A 172 4.75 23.70 3.68
C PHE A 172 4.03 24.61 2.67
N PHE A 173 4.29 25.92 2.75
CA PHE A 173 3.71 26.88 1.82
C PHE A 173 4.32 26.81 0.41
N GLY A 174 5.57 26.40 0.27
CA GLY A 174 6.21 26.20 -1.02
C GLY A 174 5.53 25.10 -1.83
N TRP A 175 5.16 23.98 -1.19
CA TRP A 175 4.40 22.91 -1.83
C TRP A 175 3.03 23.41 -2.31
N ILE A 176 2.29 24.11 -1.45
CA ILE A 176 0.96 24.64 -1.78
C ILE A 176 1.05 25.67 -2.93
N LYS A 177 2.04 26.56 -2.88
CA LYS A 177 2.26 27.59 -3.92
C LYS A 177 2.79 27.04 -5.24
N ALA A 178 3.25 25.78 -5.26
CA ALA A 178 3.62 25.08 -6.50
C ALA A 178 2.41 24.74 -7.42
N ALA A 179 1.27 25.35 -7.17
CA ALA A 179 0.03 25.15 -7.91
C ALA A 179 0.16 25.40 -9.43
N ALA A 180 1.03 26.31 -9.85
CA ALA A 180 1.32 26.52 -11.27
C ALA A 180 1.87 25.25 -11.96
N ASN A 181 2.51 24.37 -11.22
CA ASN A 181 3.04 23.11 -11.76
C ASN A 181 2.00 21.98 -11.75
N TYR A 182 0.89 22.11 -11.03
CA TYR A 182 -0.11 21.04 -10.92
C TYR A 182 -0.80 20.71 -12.23
N PRO A 183 -1.29 21.69 -13.02
CA PRO A 183 -1.80 21.43 -14.38
C PRO A 183 -0.76 20.77 -15.30
N VAL A 184 0.52 21.16 -15.19
CA VAL A 184 1.62 20.55 -15.95
C VAL A 184 1.81 19.08 -15.56
N GLN A 185 1.74 18.74 -14.29
CA GLN A 185 1.82 17.35 -13.82
C GLN A 185 0.61 16.54 -14.30
N LEU A 186 -0.60 17.09 -14.24
CA LEU A 186 -1.80 16.45 -14.79
C LEU A 186 -1.61 16.13 -16.28
N ARG A 187 -1.17 17.11 -17.06
CA ARG A 187 -0.90 16.94 -18.49
C ARG A 187 0.15 15.88 -18.75
N LYS A 188 1.26 15.91 -18.02
CA LYS A 188 2.33 14.93 -18.14
C LYS A 188 1.85 13.50 -17.86
N THR A 189 1.12 13.27 -16.78
CA THR A 189 0.64 11.92 -16.41
C THR A 189 -0.41 11.41 -17.39
N ASN A 190 -1.30 12.29 -17.87
CA ASN A 190 -2.30 11.94 -18.88
C ASN A 190 -1.66 11.61 -20.23
N LEU A 191 -0.68 12.40 -20.70
CA LEU A 191 0.08 12.08 -21.90
C LEU A 191 0.83 10.76 -21.76
N GLN A 192 1.50 10.51 -20.64
CA GLN A 192 2.20 9.25 -20.40
C GLN A 192 1.24 8.05 -20.42
N ALA A 193 0.05 8.18 -19.84
CA ALA A 193 -0.97 7.15 -19.89
C ALA A 193 -1.51 6.93 -21.31
N ALA A 194 -1.75 8.01 -22.06
CA ALA A 194 -2.20 7.96 -23.45
C ALA A 194 -1.19 7.25 -24.35
N TYR A 195 0.07 7.61 -24.28
CA TYR A 195 1.14 6.95 -25.04
C TYR A 195 1.27 5.47 -24.69
N SER A 196 1.15 5.11 -23.41
CA SER A 196 1.25 3.71 -22.98
C SER A 196 0.07 2.86 -23.47
N ARG A 197 -1.08 3.46 -23.77
CA ARG A 197 -2.31 2.80 -24.26
C ARG A 197 -2.58 3.00 -25.72
N ALA A 198 -1.75 3.79 -26.42
CA ALA A 198 -2.01 4.25 -27.80
C ALA A 198 -3.39 4.95 -27.93
N ASP A 199 -3.83 5.67 -26.89
CA ASP A 199 -5.14 6.32 -26.82
C ASP A 199 -5.00 7.83 -27.08
N VAL A 200 -5.33 8.22 -28.31
CA VAL A 200 -5.25 9.61 -28.78
C VAL A 200 -6.26 10.52 -28.07
N GLN A 201 -7.42 10.00 -27.65
CA GLN A 201 -8.45 10.80 -26.98
C GLN A 201 -7.99 11.21 -25.58
N THR A 202 -7.37 10.32 -24.84
CA THR A 202 -6.77 10.65 -23.54
C THR A 202 -5.60 11.64 -23.72
N ALA A 203 -4.89 11.61 -24.84
CA ALA A 203 -3.83 12.57 -25.16
C ALA A 203 -4.34 14.00 -25.39
N ALA A 204 -5.59 14.17 -25.84
CA ALA A 204 -6.20 15.49 -26.08
C ALA A 204 -6.33 16.34 -24.80
N GLY A 205 -6.25 15.70 -23.63
CA GLY A 205 -6.37 16.36 -22.32
C GLY A 205 -7.80 16.53 -21.86
N SER A 206 -7.98 16.71 -20.57
CA SER A 206 -9.26 17.06 -19.98
C SER A 206 -9.38 18.58 -19.87
N GLY A 207 -10.59 19.13 -19.96
CA GLY A 207 -10.83 20.56 -19.71
C GLY A 207 -10.40 21.01 -18.28
N LEU A 208 -10.17 20.07 -17.39
CA LEU A 208 -9.70 20.31 -16.03
C LEU A 208 -8.33 21.01 -15.99
N GLU A 209 -7.40 20.64 -16.86
CA GLU A 209 -6.07 21.26 -16.90
C GLU A 209 -6.18 22.76 -17.21
N SER A 210 -6.96 23.10 -18.23
CA SER A 210 -7.22 24.51 -18.62
C SER A 210 -7.97 25.28 -17.51
N TRP A 211 -8.93 24.61 -16.87
CA TRP A 211 -9.67 25.20 -15.75
C TRP A 211 -8.76 25.48 -14.56
N LEU A 212 -7.84 24.57 -14.21
CA LEU A 212 -6.89 24.75 -13.10
C LEU A 212 -5.87 25.85 -13.39
N VAL A 213 -5.46 26.03 -14.66
CA VAL A 213 -4.62 27.17 -15.08
C VAL A 213 -5.35 28.50 -14.83
N ALA A 214 -6.65 28.54 -15.20
CA ALA A 214 -7.48 29.71 -14.97
C ALA A 214 -7.84 29.95 -13.49
N HIS A 215 -7.73 28.92 -12.61
CA HIS A 215 -8.11 28.96 -11.20
C HIS A 215 -6.98 28.49 -10.28
N PRO A 216 -5.88 29.24 -10.15
CA PRO A 216 -4.72 28.83 -9.35
C PRO A 216 -5.05 28.62 -7.87
N ALA A 217 -6.04 29.32 -7.33
CA ALA A 217 -6.52 29.11 -5.97
C ALA A 217 -7.10 27.68 -5.76
N ALA A 218 -7.79 27.13 -6.77
CA ALA A 218 -8.29 25.76 -6.72
C ALA A 218 -7.13 24.73 -6.75
N SER A 219 -6.12 24.96 -7.58
CA SER A 219 -4.90 24.15 -7.59
C SER A 219 -4.18 24.15 -6.24
N ASN A 220 -4.05 25.33 -5.61
CA ASN A 220 -3.49 25.47 -4.27
C ASN A 220 -4.30 24.71 -3.23
N ALA A 221 -5.62 24.83 -3.27
CA ALA A 221 -6.52 24.14 -2.33
C ALA A 221 -6.41 22.60 -2.48
N MET A 222 -6.34 22.08 -3.70
CA MET A 222 -6.18 20.65 -3.96
C MET A 222 -4.84 20.11 -3.46
N LEU A 223 -3.74 20.83 -3.72
CA LEU A 223 -2.41 20.43 -3.22
C LEU A 223 -2.34 20.52 -1.68
N GLY A 224 -2.92 21.58 -1.09
CA GLY A 224 -3.00 21.74 0.36
C GLY A 224 -3.84 20.67 1.03
N ALA A 225 -5.01 20.34 0.48
CA ALA A 225 -5.87 19.29 0.99
C ALA A 225 -5.17 17.92 0.92
N GLY A 226 -4.48 17.61 -0.19
CA GLY A 226 -3.69 16.39 -0.32
C GLY A 226 -2.59 16.31 0.73
N LEU A 227 -1.83 17.40 0.95
CA LEU A 227 -0.76 17.43 1.95
C LEU A 227 -1.30 17.25 3.38
N VAL A 228 -2.40 17.94 3.74
CA VAL A 228 -3.04 17.80 5.05
C VAL A 228 -3.56 16.39 5.25
N LEU A 229 -4.14 15.76 4.22
CA LEU A 229 -4.62 14.39 4.29
C LEU A 229 -3.47 13.39 4.49
N GLU A 230 -2.35 13.57 3.76
CA GLU A 230 -1.17 12.70 3.90
C GLU A 230 -0.56 12.81 5.31
N LEU A 231 -0.33 14.02 5.81
CA LEU A 231 0.21 14.25 7.16
C LEU A 231 -0.78 13.79 8.24
N GLY A 232 -2.07 14.03 8.04
CA GLY A 232 -3.14 13.63 8.95
C GLY A 232 -3.42 12.12 8.96
N ALA A 233 -2.84 11.34 8.05
CA ALA A 233 -3.05 9.88 8.01
C ALA A 233 -2.70 9.19 9.34
N ILE A 234 -1.82 9.78 10.17
CA ILE A 234 -1.46 9.28 11.51
C ILE A 234 -2.70 9.13 12.42
N PHE A 235 -3.74 9.95 12.23
CA PHE A 235 -4.96 9.82 13.01
C PHE A 235 -5.72 8.50 12.77
N ALA A 236 -5.46 7.81 11.65
CA ALA A 236 -6.02 6.48 11.43
C ALA A 236 -5.61 5.46 12.51
N LEU A 237 -4.51 5.70 13.23
CA LEU A 237 -4.03 4.83 14.30
C LEU A 237 -4.71 5.08 15.65
N LEU A 238 -5.46 6.17 15.83
CA LEU A 238 -6.10 6.54 17.10
C LEU A 238 -7.29 5.64 17.48
N GLY A 239 -7.79 4.84 16.57
CA GLY A 239 -8.86 3.90 16.85
C GLY A 239 -9.76 3.61 15.65
N ARG A 240 -10.69 2.67 15.82
CA ARG A 240 -11.52 2.13 14.73
C ARG A 240 -12.31 3.18 13.94
N ARG A 241 -12.84 4.21 14.61
CA ARG A 241 -13.60 5.28 13.94
C ARG A 241 -12.69 6.10 13.03
N TRP A 242 -11.54 6.50 13.55
CA TRP A 242 -10.56 7.27 12.80
C TRP A 242 -9.92 6.45 11.67
N SER A 243 -9.65 5.16 11.92
CA SER A 243 -9.21 4.24 10.89
C SER A 243 -10.19 4.19 9.72
N PHE A 244 -11.49 4.06 10.00
CA PHE A 244 -12.55 4.05 8.98
C PHE A 244 -12.62 5.37 8.20
N VAL A 245 -12.65 6.50 8.91
CA VAL A 245 -12.74 7.83 8.27
C VAL A 245 -11.54 8.10 7.38
N TYR A 246 -10.33 7.91 7.90
CA TYR A 246 -9.11 8.13 7.10
C TYR A 246 -8.97 7.10 5.96
N GLY A 247 -9.38 5.86 6.18
CA GLY A 247 -9.45 4.86 5.11
C GLY A 247 -10.31 5.32 3.94
N LEU A 248 -11.51 5.85 4.21
CA LEU A 248 -12.40 6.40 3.18
C LEU A 248 -11.81 7.64 2.50
N LEU A 249 -11.26 8.58 3.28
CA LEU A 249 -10.66 9.80 2.74
C LEU A 249 -9.47 9.49 1.82
N LEU A 250 -8.60 8.56 2.20
CA LEU A 250 -7.46 8.14 1.37
C LEU A 250 -7.90 7.38 0.11
N ILE A 251 -8.94 6.55 0.18
CA ILE A 251 -9.51 5.92 -1.03
C ILE A 251 -10.12 6.97 -1.96
N ALA A 252 -10.87 7.94 -1.43
CA ALA A 252 -11.41 9.04 -2.22
C ALA A 252 -10.28 9.87 -2.88
N PHE A 253 -9.22 10.17 -2.15
CA PHE A 253 -8.03 10.84 -2.67
C PHE A 253 -7.39 10.06 -3.84
N HIS A 254 -7.25 8.74 -3.71
CA HIS A 254 -6.73 7.91 -4.80
C HIS A 254 -7.70 7.80 -5.98
N ALA A 255 -9.01 7.76 -5.72
CA ALA A 255 -10.01 7.78 -6.79
C ALA A 255 -9.94 9.09 -7.59
N MET A 256 -9.80 10.23 -6.91
CA MET A 256 -9.59 11.52 -7.58
C MET A 256 -8.30 11.52 -8.42
N ASN A 257 -7.18 11.04 -7.87
CA ASN A 257 -5.93 10.94 -8.61
C ASN A 257 -6.04 9.97 -9.81
N SER A 258 -6.84 8.91 -9.70
CA SER A 258 -7.10 8.01 -10.83
C SER A 258 -7.88 8.68 -11.94
N VAL A 259 -8.88 9.48 -11.59
CA VAL A 259 -9.71 10.22 -12.57
C VAL A 259 -8.93 11.36 -13.22
N PHE A 260 -8.22 12.16 -12.42
CA PHE A 260 -7.58 13.38 -12.91
C PHE A 260 -6.19 13.14 -13.51
N MET A 261 -5.42 12.23 -12.94
CA MET A 261 -4.03 11.97 -13.32
C MET A 261 -3.84 10.63 -14.04
N ASN A 262 -4.92 9.87 -14.25
CA ASN A 262 -4.87 8.53 -14.85
C ASN A 262 -3.92 7.56 -14.12
N LEU A 263 -3.77 7.73 -12.80
CA LEU A 263 -2.91 6.93 -11.96
C LEU A 263 -3.67 5.74 -11.39
N ASN A 264 -3.12 4.54 -11.51
CA ASN A 264 -3.73 3.35 -10.96
C ASN A 264 -3.25 3.09 -9.52
N PHE A 265 -4.17 3.20 -8.55
CA PHE A 265 -3.92 2.93 -7.13
C PHE A 265 -4.68 1.70 -6.61
N ARG A 266 -5.01 0.74 -7.49
CA ARG A 266 -5.86 -0.42 -7.14
C ARG A 266 -5.40 -1.12 -5.88
N TRP A 267 -4.13 -1.50 -5.78
CA TRP A 267 -3.63 -2.24 -4.63
C TRP A 267 -3.48 -1.39 -3.36
N HIS A 268 -3.21 -0.09 -3.50
CA HIS A 268 -3.29 0.85 -2.36
C HIS A 268 -4.71 0.87 -1.80
N ASN A 269 -5.72 1.04 -2.65
CA ASN A 269 -7.12 1.07 -2.24
C ASN A 269 -7.55 -0.24 -1.59
N GLN A 270 -7.11 -1.38 -2.11
CA GLN A 270 -7.36 -2.68 -1.50
C GLN A 270 -6.70 -2.80 -0.12
N CYS A 271 -5.45 -2.39 0.05
CA CYS A 271 -4.78 -2.40 1.35
C CYS A 271 -5.45 -1.45 2.35
N LEU A 272 -5.83 -0.23 1.93
CA LEU A 272 -6.59 0.70 2.76
C LEU A 272 -7.92 0.09 3.21
N PHE A 273 -8.66 -0.52 2.28
CA PHE A 273 -9.91 -1.20 2.61
C PHE A 273 -9.69 -2.32 3.62
N ILE A 274 -8.74 -3.22 3.36
CA ILE A 274 -8.49 -4.41 4.19
C ILE A 274 -8.08 -4.04 5.61
N PHE A 275 -7.17 -3.09 5.78
CA PHE A 275 -6.57 -2.82 7.08
C PHE A 275 -7.23 -1.65 7.83
N LEU A 276 -7.86 -0.69 7.14
CA LEU A 276 -8.46 0.48 7.80
C LEU A 276 -9.99 0.46 7.83
N ILE A 277 -10.65 -0.06 6.79
CA ILE A 277 -12.12 0.02 6.64
C ILE A 277 -12.82 -1.27 7.07
N LEU A 278 -12.35 -2.42 6.62
CA LEU A 278 -12.99 -3.71 6.85
C LEU A 278 -13.17 -4.05 8.35
N PRO A 279 -12.17 -3.91 9.23
CA PRO A 279 -12.34 -4.27 10.64
C PRO A 279 -13.43 -3.47 11.35
N PRO A 280 -13.52 -2.12 11.22
CA PRO A 280 -14.64 -1.36 11.75
C PRO A 280 -16.00 -1.80 11.20
N MET A 281 -16.09 -2.14 9.89
CA MET A 281 -17.33 -2.61 9.27
C MET A 281 -17.80 -3.94 9.87
N ILE A 282 -16.91 -4.93 10.00
CA ILE A 282 -17.22 -6.23 10.61
C ILE A 282 -17.69 -6.03 12.06
N ALA A 283 -16.99 -5.17 12.81
CA ALA A 283 -17.38 -4.88 14.19
C ALA A 283 -18.77 -4.22 14.31
N ALA A 284 -19.12 -3.32 13.40
CA ALA A 284 -20.44 -2.69 13.35
C ALA A 284 -21.53 -3.70 13.02
N GLY A 285 -21.33 -4.54 12.01
CA GLY A 285 -22.27 -5.61 11.63
C GLY A 285 -22.54 -6.59 12.78
N ARG A 286 -21.49 -7.01 13.51
CA ARG A 286 -21.65 -7.89 14.68
C ARG A 286 -22.46 -7.26 15.82
N ARG A 287 -22.35 -5.95 16.03
CA ARG A 287 -23.15 -5.23 17.04
C ARG A 287 -24.61 -5.17 16.63
N PHE A 288 -24.88 -4.98 15.35
CA PHE A 288 -26.25 -4.98 14.82
C PHE A 288 -26.94 -6.34 15.02
N VAL A 289 -26.28 -7.43 14.60
CA VAL A 289 -26.82 -8.81 14.76
C VAL A 289 -27.05 -9.21 16.22
N ARG A 290 -26.27 -8.68 17.17
CA ARG A 290 -26.45 -8.98 18.61
C ARG A 290 -27.61 -8.20 19.25
N ARG A 291 -28.10 -7.16 18.58
CA ARG A 291 -29.22 -6.32 19.08
C ARG A 291 -30.55 -6.67 18.44
N ALA A 292 -30.55 -7.37 17.30
CA ALA A 292 -31.68 -7.98 16.67
C ALA A 292 -31.98 -9.36 17.29
#